data_85055aebfe722f4516a60d1938aadc98
#
_entry.id   85055aebfe722f4516a60d1938aadc98
#
_cell.length_a   1.000
_cell.length_b   1.000
_cell.length_c   1.000
_cell.angle_alpha   90.00
_cell.angle_beta   90.00
_cell.angle_gamma   90.00
#
_symmetry.space_group_name_H-M   'P 1'
#
loop_
_entity.id
_entity.type
_entity.pdbx_description
1 polymer ?
#
loop_
_entity_poly.entity_id
_entity_poly.type
_entity_poly.pdbx_seq_one_letter_code
_entity_poly.pdbx_strand_id
1 'polypeptide(L)'
;RLKDGKTVIAVNVAGKNPDVMQALSKSGAHMAFIDCERTGIGIDAATELIRAAKLANLTAIVRSWSKDPTVLVQYLDRQVDGLVVPHINTPKDVADVVELFRYACGDKSADKTIIVQIETVEAINNLDAIIQVPGVDAYLIGPNDLAYDMTGVRGARTPDVLNMVDHVSERLRLAEKRFGMPADWSQLEHFQQLGATFLYFPI
;
A
#
# COMPACT_ATOMS: atom_id res chain seq x y z
N ARG A 1 -14.07 -5.36 2.47
CA ARG A 1 -13.89 -5.76 1.08
C ARG A 1 -12.52 -6.43 0.85
N LEU A 2 -11.43 -5.74 1.13
CA LEU A 2 -10.08 -6.36 1.04
C LEU A 2 -9.97 -7.58 1.95
N LYS A 3 -10.40 -7.47 3.21
CA LYS A 3 -10.43 -8.58 4.20
C LYS A 3 -11.31 -9.76 3.76
N ASP A 4 -12.27 -9.54 2.88
CA ASP A 4 -13.16 -10.58 2.30
C ASP A 4 -12.60 -11.20 1.01
N GLY A 5 -11.36 -10.88 0.62
CA GLY A 5 -10.73 -11.36 -0.61
C GLY A 5 -11.29 -10.76 -1.91
N LYS A 6 -12.07 -9.67 -1.82
CA LYS A 6 -12.63 -9.00 -2.99
C LYS A 6 -11.66 -7.96 -3.51
N THR A 7 -11.58 -7.81 -4.83
CA THR A 7 -10.75 -6.80 -5.46
C THR A 7 -11.11 -5.40 -4.97
N VAL A 8 -10.09 -4.63 -4.64
CA VAL A 8 -10.17 -3.24 -4.22
C VAL A 8 -9.45 -2.36 -5.24
N ILE A 9 -10.13 -1.31 -5.65
CA ILE A 9 -9.58 -0.26 -6.51
C ILE A 9 -9.24 0.93 -5.62
N ALA A 10 -7.95 1.21 -5.52
CA ALA A 10 -7.40 2.38 -4.85
C ALA A 10 -6.94 3.40 -5.90
N VAL A 11 -7.38 4.63 -5.79
CA VAL A 11 -7.02 5.68 -6.74
C VAL A 11 -6.17 6.72 -6.04
N ASN A 12 -5.00 7.04 -6.63
CA ASN A 12 -4.13 8.09 -6.11
C ASN A 12 -4.82 9.46 -6.30
N VAL A 13 -4.86 10.21 -5.22
CA VAL A 13 -5.26 11.61 -5.28
C VAL A 13 -4.01 12.43 -5.60
N ALA A 14 -3.75 12.65 -6.88
CA ALA A 14 -2.53 13.28 -7.39
C ALA A 14 -2.40 14.77 -7.01
N GLY A 15 -2.69 15.13 -5.77
CA GLY A 15 -2.59 16.52 -5.32
C GLY A 15 -3.19 16.75 -3.94
N LYS A 16 -3.28 18.03 -3.57
CA LYS A 16 -3.72 18.47 -2.24
C LYS A 16 -5.19 18.95 -2.22
N ASN A 17 -5.93 18.80 -3.33
CA ASN A 17 -7.30 19.27 -3.41
C ASN A 17 -8.29 18.23 -2.83
N PRO A 18 -8.95 18.51 -1.69
CA PRO A 18 -9.91 17.58 -1.10
C PRO A 18 -11.18 17.38 -1.92
N ASP A 19 -11.53 18.29 -2.85
CA ASP A 19 -12.74 18.18 -3.65
C ASP A 19 -12.73 16.96 -4.58
N VAL A 20 -11.55 16.46 -4.93
CA VAL A 20 -11.38 15.22 -5.74
C VAL A 20 -12.04 14.01 -5.09
N MET A 21 -12.18 13.98 -3.76
CA MET A 21 -12.76 12.85 -3.04
C MET A 21 -14.22 12.59 -3.41
N GLN A 22 -15.01 13.65 -3.68
CA GLN A 22 -16.38 13.50 -4.12
C GLN A 22 -16.48 12.91 -5.53
N ALA A 23 -15.57 13.27 -6.43
CA ALA A 23 -15.50 12.68 -7.77
C ALA A 23 -15.09 11.21 -7.68
N LEU A 24 -14.08 10.88 -6.87
CA LEU A 24 -13.65 9.50 -6.68
C LEU A 24 -14.73 8.60 -6.08
N SER A 25 -15.51 9.09 -5.13
CA SER A 25 -16.61 8.29 -4.54
C SER A 25 -17.67 7.89 -5.56
N LYS A 26 -17.83 8.66 -6.64
CA LYS A 26 -18.78 8.40 -7.74
C LYS A 26 -18.18 7.59 -8.90
N SER A 27 -16.86 7.42 -8.93
CA SER A 27 -16.14 6.72 -10.01
C SER A 27 -16.07 5.19 -9.84
N GLY A 28 -16.54 4.67 -8.72
CA GLY A 28 -16.38 3.26 -8.36
C GLY A 28 -15.06 2.94 -7.62
N ALA A 29 -14.26 3.95 -7.29
CA ALA A 29 -13.11 3.77 -6.40
C ALA A 29 -13.58 3.30 -5.01
N HIS A 30 -12.83 2.39 -4.41
CA HIS A 30 -13.09 1.88 -3.07
C HIS A 30 -12.26 2.60 -2.01
N MET A 31 -11.07 3.05 -2.40
CA MET A 31 -10.11 3.71 -1.54
C MET A 31 -9.54 4.96 -2.21
N ALA A 32 -9.39 6.02 -1.44
CA ALA A 32 -8.52 7.14 -1.77
C ALA A 32 -7.10 6.81 -1.29
N PHE A 33 -6.16 6.73 -2.23
CA PHE A 33 -4.76 6.49 -1.94
C PHE A 33 -4.03 7.84 -1.86
N ILE A 34 -3.66 8.25 -0.66
CA ILE A 34 -2.96 9.51 -0.38
C ILE A 34 -1.47 9.21 -0.33
N ASP A 35 -0.75 9.59 -1.37
CA ASP A 35 0.66 9.27 -1.52
C ASP A 35 1.54 10.37 -0.93
N CYS A 36 1.97 10.21 0.32
CA CYS A 36 2.89 11.14 0.95
C CYS A 36 4.37 10.83 0.66
N GLU A 37 4.67 9.69 0.06
CA GLU A 37 6.04 9.30 -0.28
C GLU A 37 6.55 9.98 -1.56
N ARG A 38 5.72 10.01 -2.61
CA ARG A 38 6.13 10.45 -3.95
C ARG A 38 5.53 11.78 -4.38
N THR A 39 4.74 12.39 -3.52
CA THR A 39 4.13 13.70 -3.78
C THR A 39 4.56 14.71 -2.73
N GLY A 40 4.26 15.99 -2.94
CA GLY A 40 4.50 17.04 -1.95
C GLY A 40 3.42 17.11 -0.86
N ILE A 41 2.69 16.02 -0.56
CA ILE A 41 1.64 15.99 0.45
C ILE A 41 2.27 15.79 1.83
N GLY A 42 2.32 16.87 2.61
CA GLY A 42 2.73 16.81 4.02
C GLY A 42 1.57 16.41 4.94
N ILE A 43 1.86 16.29 6.23
CA ILE A 43 0.91 15.83 7.26
C ILE A 43 -0.38 16.67 7.29
N ASP A 44 -0.29 18.00 7.17
CA ASP A 44 -1.46 18.88 7.24
C ASP A 44 -2.38 18.66 6.04
N ALA A 45 -1.82 18.62 4.83
CA ALA A 45 -2.59 18.34 3.63
C ALA A 45 -3.19 16.92 3.65
N ALA A 46 -2.43 15.93 4.14
CA ALA A 46 -2.94 14.57 4.32
C ALA A 46 -4.12 14.54 5.30
N THR A 47 -4.10 15.34 6.37
CA THR A 47 -5.20 15.46 7.34
C THR A 47 -6.49 15.90 6.66
N GLU A 48 -6.43 16.95 5.82
CA GLU A 48 -7.60 17.44 5.09
C GLU A 48 -8.10 16.42 4.06
N LEU A 49 -7.19 15.72 3.37
CA LEU A 49 -7.56 14.67 2.42
C LEU A 49 -8.23 13.46 3.11
N ILE A 50 -7.70 13.02 4.26
CA ILE A 50 -8.31 11.95 5.08
C ILE A 50 -9.73 12.33 5.49
N ARG A 51 -9.91 13.55 5.97
CA ARG A 51 -11.23 14.06 6.39
C ARG A 51 -12.20 14.12 5.21
N ALA A 52 -11.76 14.62 4.06
CA ALA A 52 -12.58 14.71 2.86
C ALA A 52 -12.96 13.32 2.32
N ALA A 53 -12.04 12.34 2.34
CA ALA A 53 -12.33 10.97 1.94
C ALA A 53 -13.43 10.36 2.82
N LYS A 54 -13.34 10.52 4.14
CA LYS A 54 -14.37 10.05 5.07
C LYS A 54 -15.74 10.68 4.83
N LEU A 55 -15.79 11.99 4.59
CA LEU A 55 -17.04 12.69 4.25
C LEU A 55 -17.63 12.20 2.92
N ALA A 56 -16.79 11.73 2.00
CA ALA A 56 -17.21 11.14 0.73
C ALA A 56 -17.49 9.63 0.80
N ASN A 57 -17.47 9.02 2.00
CA ASN A 57 -17.59 7.56 2.22
C ASN A 57 -16.53 6.72 1.48
N LEU A 58 -15.32 7.25 1.34
CA LEU A 58 -14.16 6.53 0.83
C LEU A 58 -13.26 6.10 1.99
N THR A 59 -12.69 4.92 1.88
CA THR A 59 -11.60 4.48 2.76
C THR A 59 -10.35 5.29 2.47
N ALA A 60 -9.79 5.98 3.46
CA ALA A 60 -8.57 6.75 3.32
C ALA A 60 -7.35 5.89 3.66
N ILE A 61 -6.50 5.62 2.66
CA ILE A 61 -5.22 4.94 2.84
C ILE A 61 -4.09 5.93 2.55
N VAL A 62 -3.15 6.06 3.48
CA VAL A 62 -1.97 6.90 3.29
C VAL A 62 -0.75 6.03 3.04
N ARG A 63 0.01 6.29 1.98
CA ARG A 63 1.38 5.80 1.86
C ARG A 63 2.30 6.79 2.56
N SER A 64 2.92 6.32 3.66
CA SER A 64 3.90 7.10 4.42
C SER A 64 5.19 7.27 3.61
N TRP A 65 5.91 8.35 3.84
CA TRP A 65 7.27 8.52 3.28
C TRP A 65 8.35 7.76 4.06
N SER A 66 7.99 7.17 5.21
CA SER A 66 8.94 6.49 6.08
C SER A 66 8.24 5.41 6.89
N LYS A 67 8.99 4.38 7.30
CA LYS A 67 8.56 3.40 8.31
C LYS A 67 8.86 3.83 9.75
N ASP A 68 9.41 5.04 9.96
CA ASP A 68 9.71 5.56 11.29
C ASP A 68 8.43 5.65 12.14
N PRO A 69 8.42 5.09 13.36
CA PRO A 69 7.26 5.09 14.24
C PRO A 69 6.72 6.50 14.53
N THR A 70 7.60 7.52 14.63
CA THR A 70 7.19 8.90 14.90
C THR A 70 6.44 9.52 13.74
N VAL A 71 6.69 9.06 12.52
CA VAL A 71 5.97 9.47 11.31
C VAL A 71 4.65 8.72 11.20
N LEU A 72 4.65 7.40 11.38
CA LEU A 72 3.47 6.57 11.23
C LEU A 72 2.38 6.93 12.26
N VAL A 73 2.78 7.19 13.50
CA VAL A 73 1.85 7.59 14.58
C VAL A 73 1.10 8.87 14.23
N GLN A 74 1.73 9.82 13.55
CA GLN A 74 1.08 11.07 13.18
C GLN A 74 -0.12 10.85 12.24
N TYR A 75 -0.06 9.86 11.33
CA TYR A 75 -1.21 9.52 10.48
C TYR A 75 -2.28 8.76 11.26
N LEU A 76 -1.88 7.85 12.16
CA LEU A 76 -2.80 7.09 13.00
C LEU A 76 -3.62 8.00 13.92
N ASP A 77 -2.98 9.01 14.52
CA ASP A 77 -3.63 10.04 15.35
C ASP A 77 -4.67 10.86 14.55
N ARG A 78 -4.47 10.98 13.23
CA ARG A 78 -5.44 11.64 12.32
C ARG A 78 -6.52 10.70 11.83
N GLN A 79 -6.61 9.52 12.46
CA GLN A 79 -7.67 8.55 12.22
C GLN A 79 -7.73 8.06 10.76
N VAL A 80 -6.59 7.96 10.08
CA VAL A 80 -6.52 7.29 8.78
C VAL A 80 -7.09 5.87 8.89
N ASP A 81 -7.68 5.34 7.83
CA ASP A 81 -8.25 3.99 7.84
C ASP A 81 -7.20 2.90 7.64
N GLY A 82 -6.06 3.25 7.08
CA GLY A 82 -4.90 2.35 6.98
C GLY A 82 -3.66 3.03 6.41
N LEU A 83 -2.54 2.35 6.55
CA LEU A 83 -1.25 2.81 6.00
C LEU A 83 -0.67 1.80 5.03
N VAL A 84 -0.03 2.32 3.99
CA VAL A 84 1.00 1.63 3.22
C VAL A 84 2.35 2.06 3.79
N VAL A 85 3.09 1.10 4.34
CA VAL A 85 4.39 1.35 4.97
C VAL A 85 5.49 0.90 4.02
N PRO A 86 6.32 1.84 3.52
CA PRO A 86 7.42 1.55 2.60
C PRO A 86 8.63 0.97 3.32
N HIS A 87 9.63 0.54 2.55
CA HIS A 87 10.96 0.13 3.03
C HIS A 87 10.95 -1.02 4.04
N ILE A 88 10.01 -1.95 3.89
CA ILE A 88 9.94 -3.17 4.68
C ILE A 88 10.91 -4.18 4.08
N ASN A 89 11.95 -4.54 4.84
CA ASN A 89 13.00 -5.44 4.40
C ASN A 89 13.08 -6.71 5.24
N THR A 90 12.60 -6.68 6.48
CA THR A 90 12.75 -7.78 7.43
C THR A 90 11.43 -8.13 8.13
N PRO A 91 11.29 -9.37 8.66
CA PRO A 91 10.16 -9.72 9.53
C PRO A 91 10.03 -8.80 10.75
N LYS A 92 11.17 -8.30 11.26
CA LYS A 92 11.17 -7.36 12.37
C LYS A 92 10.51 -6.04 12.00
N ASP A 93 10.77 -5.51 10.82
CA ASP A 93 10.11 -4.29 10.35
C ASP A 93 8.58 -4.45 10.38
N VAL A 94 8.08 -5.60 9.93
CA VAL A 94 6.65 -5.90 9.95
C VAL A 94 6.11 -5.99 11.37
N ALA A 95 6.82 -6.68 12.26
CA ALA A 95 6.41 -6.84 13.65
C ALA A 95 6.35 -5.48 14.36
N ASP A 96 7.34 -4.62 14.14
CA ASP A 96 7.39 -3.26 14.70
C ASP A 96 6.18 -2.41 14.21
N VAL A 97 5.83 -2.51 12.93
CA VAL A 97 4.65 -1.82 12.38
C VAL A 97 3.36 -2.32 13.01
N VAL A 98 3.17 -3.63 13.12
CA VAL A 98 1.96 -4.21 13.71
C VAL A 98 1.83 -3.83 15.19
N GLU A 99 2.94 -3.83 15.93
CA GLU A 99 2.96 -3.39 17.33
C GLU A 99 2.60 -1.91 17.47
N LEU A 100 3.14 -1.07 16.58
CA LEU A 100 2.82 0.36 16.56
C LEU A 100 1.33 0.61 16.37
N PHE A 101 0.68 -0.13 15.45
CA PHE A 101 -0.77 0.01 15.25
C PHE A 101 -1.55 -0.38 16.51
N ARG A 102 -1.15 -1.44 17.20
CA ARG A 102 -1.75 -1.83 18.49
C ARG A 102 -1.58 -0.75 19.53
N TYR A 103 -0.37 -0.20 19.64
CA TYR A 103 -0.07 0.89 20.57
C TYR A 103 -0.90 2.16 20.28
N ALA A 104 -0.89 2.63 19.03
CA ALA A 104 -1.50 3.90 18.66
C ALA A 104 -3.04 3.84 18.59
N CYS A 105 -3.62 2.69 18.23
CA CYS A 105 -5.05 2.57 17.98
C CYS A 105 -5.80 1.77 19.06
N GLY A 106 -5.11 1.07 19.96
CA GLY A 106 -5.72 0.25 20.99
C GLY A 106 -6.72 -0.76 20.41
N ASP A 107 -7.91 -0.84 20.98
CA ASP A 107 -8.98 -1.75 20.53
C ASP A 107 -9.43 -1.51 19.08
N LYS A 108 -9.21 -0.30 18.56
CA LYS A 108 -9.53 0.05 17.18
C LYS A 108 -8.46 -0.39 16.16
N SER A 109 -7.38 -0.99 16.60
CA SER A 109 -6.32 -1.46 15.70
C SER A 109 -6.83 -2.49 14.69
N ALA A 110 -7.80 -3.33 15.07
CA ALA A 110 -8.42 -4.30 14.18
C ALA A 110 -9.24 -3.69 13.03
N ASP A 111 -9.69 -2.43 13.20
CA ASP A 111 -10.44 -1.68 12.18
C ASP A 111 -9.51 -1.02 11.16
N LYS A 112 -8.21 -0.97 11.45
CA LYS A 112 -7.22 -0.38 10.56
C LYS A 112 -6.72 -1.38 9.54
N THR A 113 -6.25 -0.87 8.41
CA THR A 113 -5.64 -1.67 7.35
C THR A 113 -4.13 -1.48 7.34
N ILE A 114 -3.38 -2.55 7.49
CA ILE A 114 -1.92 -2.55 7.43
C ILE A 114 -1.50 -3.14 6.09
N ILE A 115 -0.89 -2.31 5.25
CA ILE A 115 -0.29 -2.72 3.98
C ILE A 115 1.21 -2.48 4.07
N VAL A 116 2.01 -3.48 3.81
CA VAL A 116 3.47 -3.36 3.77
C VAL A 116 3.96 -3.41 2.33
N GLN A 117 4.99 -2.62 2.01
CA GLN A 117 5.50 -2.52 0.65
C GLN A 117 6.75 -3.40 0.48
N ILE A 118 6.72 -4.26 -0.55
CA ILE A 118 7.83 -5.13 -0.96
C ILE A 118 8.44 -4.53 -2.22
N GLU A 119 9.65 -3.98 -2.11
CA GLU A 119 10.22 -3.14 -3.16
C GLU A 119 11.76 -3.21 -3.26
N THR A 120 12.38 -4.16 -2.55
CA THR A 120 13.82 -4.38 -2.56
C THR A 120 14.17 -5.85 -2.69
N VAL A 121 15.35 -6.14 -3.18
CA VAL A 121 15.90 -7.52 -3.25
C VAL A 121 16.02 -8.10 -1.83
N GLU A 122 16.39 -7.30 -0.85
CA GLU A 122 16.44 -7.73 0.56
C GLU A 122 15.06 -8.20 1.06
N ALA A 123 14.00 -7.42 0.79
CA ALA A 123 12.63 -7.78 1.15
C ALA A 123 12.21 -9.11 0.49
N ILE A 124 12.59 -9.31 -0.77
CA ILE A 124 12.27 -10.54 -1.51
C ILE A 124 13.01 -11.74 -0.92
N ASN A 125 14.28 -11.59 -0.59
CA ASN A 125 15.06 -12.66 0.05
C ASN A 125 14.48 -13.05 1.42
N ASN A 126 13.84 -12.12 2.11
CA ASN A 126 13.18 -12.34 3.40
C ASN A 126 11.68 -12.61 3.28
N LEU A 127 11.11 -12.70 2.07
CA LEU A 127 9.66 -12.71 1.84
C LEU A 127 8.95 -13.79 2.63
N ASP A 128 9.49 -15.01 2.66
CA ASP A 128 8.87 -16.13 3.37
C ASP A 128 8.74 -15.88 4.86
N ALA A 129 9.73 -15.25 5.45
CA ALA A 129 9.69 -14.89 6.87
C ALA A 129 8.79 -13.67 7.12
N ILE A 130 8.79 -12.69 6.21
CA ILE A 130 7.91 -11.51 6.25
C ILE A 130 6.44 -11.93 6.26
N ILE A 131 6.03 -12.82 5.37
CA ILE A 131 4.63 -13.22 5.24
C ILE A 131 4.12 -14.11 6.39
N GLN A 132 5.00 -14.64 7.23
CA GLN A 132 4.61 -15.38 8.45
C GLN A 132 4.26 -14.44 9.61
N VAL A 133 4.65 -13.17 9.58
CA VAL A 133 4.30 -12.21 10.62
C VAL A 133 2.80 -11.92 10.55
N PRO A 134 2.04 -12.15 11.64
CA PRO A 134 0.60 -11.92 11.62
C PRO A 134 0.26 -10.43 11.73
N GLY A 135 -0.90 -10.04 11.20
CA GLY A 135 -1.45 -8.69 11.35
C GLY A 135 -1.34 -7.81 10.12
N VAL A 136 -0.71 -8.29 9.04
CA VAL A 136 -0.69 -7.59 7.73
C VAL A 136 -1.94 -7.96 6.94
N ASP A 137 -2.64 -6.96 6.41
CA ASP A 137 -3.86 -7.14 5.62
C ASP A 137 -3.57 -7.35 4.13
N ALA A 138 -2.51 -6.70 3.61
CA ALA A 138 -2.08 -6.86 2.22
C ALA A 138 -0.61 -6.46 2.01
N TYR A 139 -0.06 -6.88 0.89
CA TYR A 139 1.30 -6.57 0.45
C TYR A 139 1.22 -5.74 -0.83
N LEU A 140 1.91 -4.60 -0.88
CA LEU A 140 2.04 -3.78 -2.09
C LEU A 140 3.40 -4.04 -2.73
N ILE A 141 3.41 -4.59 -3.94
CA ILE A 141 4.65 -4.76 -4.69
C ILE A 141 5.01 -3.41 -5.31
N GLY A 142 6.24 -2.94 -5.06
CA GLY A 142 6.75 -1.68 -5.58
C GLY A 142 7.72 -1.88 -6.77
N PRO A 143 7.22 -2.10 -8.00
CA PRO A 143 8.07 -2.51 -9.12
C PRO A 143 9.07 -1.45 -9.58
N ASN A 144 8.80 -0.18 -9.30
CA ASN A 144 9.69 0.92 -9.72
C ASN A 144 10.93 1.01 -8.83
N ASP A 145 10.76 0.85 -7.53
CA ASP A 145 11.85 0.92 -6.57
C ASP A 145 12.61 -0.41 -6.53
N LEU A 146 11.92 -1.53 -6.72
CA LEU A 146 12.57 -2.83 -6.98
C LEU A 146 13.47 -2.78 -8.23
N ALA A 147 12.99 -2.17 -9.32
CA ALA A 147 13.80 -1.98 -10.51
C ALA A 147 15.06 -1.15 -10.23
N TYR A 148 14.94 -0.11 -9.42
CA TYR A 148 16.09 0.68 -9.00
C TYR A 148 17.09 -0.13 -8.18
N ASP A 149 16.62 -0.92 -7.23
CA ASP A 149 17.44 -1.76 -6.37
C ASP A 149 18.19 -2.85 -7.19
N MET A 150 17.54 -3.42 -8.21
CA MET A 150 18.13 -4.45 -9.07
C MET A 150 19.07 -3.91 -10.15
N THR A 151 18.81 -2.71 -10.69
CA THR A 151 19.45 -2.25 -11.93
C THR A 151 20.10 -0.86 -11.85
N GLY A 152 19.85 -0.13 -10.74
CA GLY A 152 20.22 1.28 -10.61
C GLY A 152 19.33 2.26 -11.41
N VAL A 153 18.31 1.75 -12.12
CA VAL A 153 17.41 2.58 -12.95
C VAL A 153 15.97 2.41 -12.48
N ARG A 154 15.39 3.47 -11.91
CA ARG A 154 14.03 3.45 -11.42
C ARG A 154 13.01 3.24 -12.55
N GLY A 155 12.12 2.27 -12.35
CA GLY A 155 11.08 1.96 -13.31
C GLY A 155 11.56 1.17 -14.54
N ALA A 156 12.79 0.65 -14.54
CA ALA A 156 13.24 -0.25 -15.60
C ALA A 156 12.28 -1.46 -15.72
N ARG A 157 12.06 -1.87 -16.96
CA ARG A 157 11.20 -3.01 -17.31
C ARG A 157 12.02 -4.10 -18.01
N THR A 158 13.15 -4.45 -17.40
CA THR A 158 13.97 -5.56 -17.89
C THR A 158 13.27 -6.91 -17.64
N PRO A 159 13.55 -7.96 -18.42
CA PRO A 159 12.99 -9.28 -18.15
C PRO A 159 13.21 -9.75 -16.71
N ASP A 160 14.37 -9.50 -16.14
CA ASP A 160 14.69 -9.91 -14.76
C ASP A 160 13.80 -9.20 -13.72
N VAL A 161 13.54 -7.90 -13.91
CA VAL A 161 12.63 -7.14 -13.03
C VAL A 161 11.20 -7.66 -13.15
N LEU A 162 10.72 -7.90 -14.36
CA LEU A 162 9.38 -8.44 -14.58
C LEU A 162 9.22 -9.84 -14.00
N ASN A 163 10.20 -10.73 -14.24
CA ASN A 163 10.22 -12.08 -13.65
C ASN A 163 10.23 -12.02 -12.12
N MET A 164 10.92 -11.05 -11.52
CA MET A 164 10.94 -10.89 -10.07
C MET A 164 9.59 -10.45 -9.52
N VAL A 165 8.89 -9.54 -10.20
CA VAL A 165 7.51 -9.13 -9.84
C VAL A 165 6.56 -10.32 -9.91
N ASP A 166 6.65 -11.12 -10.98
CA ASP A 166 5.83 -12.33 -11.15
C ASP A 166 6.15 -13.36 -10.06
N HIS A 167 7.45 -13.56 -9.74
CA HIS A 167 7.88 -14.45 -8.67
C HIS A 167 7.30 -14.04 -7.30
N VAL A 168 7.38 -12.76 -6.93
CA VAL A 168 6.80 -12.26 -5.67
C VAL A 168 5.29 -12.45 -5.65
N SER A 169 4.62 -12.14 -6.76
CA SER A 169 3.18 -12.29 -6.92
C SER A 169 2.74 -13.75 -6.70
N GLU A 170 3.45 -14.69 -7.33
CA GLU A 170 3.17 -16.12 -7.18
C GLU A 170 3.42 -16.62 -5.75
N ARG A 171 4.49 -16.16 -5.09
CA ARG A 171 4.78 -16.53 -3.69
C ARG A 171 3.68 -16.02 -2.75
N LEU A 172 3.21 -14.80 -2.93
CA LEU A 172 2.12 -14.24 -2.14
C LEU A 172 0.80 -14.98 -2.40
N ARG A 173 0.52 -15.31 -3.67
CA ARG A 173 -0.66 -16.08 -4.07
C ARG A 173 -0.67 -17.47 -3.44
N LEU A 174 0.45 -18.21 -3.52
CA LEU A 174 0.59 -19.55 -2.93
C LEU A 174 0.47 -19.55 -1.40
N ALA A 175 0.89 -18.47 -0.76
CA ALA A 175 0.74 -18.27 0.68
C ALA A 175 -0.63 -17.69 1.08
N GLU A 176 -1.58 -17.60 0.14
CA GLU A 176 -2.93 -17.04 0.34
C GLU A 176 -2.91 -15.61 0.91
N LYS A 177 -1.85 -14.83 0.60
CA LYS A 177 -1.74 -13.43 1.01
C LYS A 177 -2.38 -12.52 -0.03
N ARG A 178 -3.08 -11.50 0.45
CA ARG A 178 -3.61 -10.45 -0.41
C ARG A 178 -2.47 -9.53 -0.84
N PHE A 179 -2.43 -9.19 -2.09
CA PHE A 179 -1.41 -8.31 -2.62
C PHE A 179 -1.93 -7.44 -3.75
N GLY A 180 -1.16 -6.46 -4.10
CA GLY A 180 -1.43 -5.57 -5.20
C GLY A 180 -0.19 -4.84 -5.66
N MET A 181 -0.38 -4.00 -6.67
CA MET A 181 0.68 -3.21 -7.29
C MET A 181 0.11 -2.00 -8.03
N PRO A 182 0.96 -1.03 -8.38
CA PRO A 182 0.57 0.02 -9.31
C PRO A 182 0.14 -0.59 -10.64
N ALA A 183 -1.03 -0.21 -11.13
CA ALA A 183 -1.61 -0.72 -12.36
C ALA A 183 -2.04 0.41 -13.28
N ASP A 184 -2.07 0.13 -14.57
CA ASP A 184 -2.85 0.87 -15.55
C ASP A 184 -3.95 -0.03 -16.13
N TRP A 185 -4.83 0.57 -16.92
CA TRP A 185 -5.95 -0.18 -17.49
C TRP A 185 -5.54 -1.30 -18.44
N SER A 186 -4.38 -1.18 -19.09
CA SER A 186 -3.86 -2.20 -20.01
C SER A 186 -3.33 -3.44 -19.28
N GLN A 187 -2.98 -3.30 -18.00
CA GLN A 187 -2.39 -4.35 -17.17
C GLN A 187 -3.40 -5.03 -16.24
N LEU A 188 -4.63 -4.52 -16.20
CA LEU A 188 -5.65 -4.96 -15.23
C LEU A 188 -5.89 -6.47 -15.30
N GLU A 189 -6.10 -6.99 -16.52
CA GLU A 189 -6.37 -8.42 -16.73
C GLU A 189 -5.17 -9.29 -16.29
N HIS A 190 -3.96 -8.89 -16.67
CA HIS A 190 -2.75 -9.58 -16.26
C HIS A 190 -2.61 -9.66 -14.73
N PHE A 191 -2.80 -8.55 -14.02
CA PHE A 191 -2.70 -8.54 -12.56
C PHE A 191 -3.81 -9.33 -11.87
N GLN A 192 -5.01 -9.36 -12.46
CA GLN A 192 -6.08 -10.22 -11.96
C GLN A 192 -5.74 -11.71 -12.14
N GLN A 193 -5.13 -12.09 -13.26
CA GLN A 193 -4.66 -13.46 -13.51
C GLN A 193 -3.56 -13.87 -12.52
N LEU A 194 -2.69 -12.94 -12.12
CA LEU A 194 -1.70 -13.16 -11.06
C LEU A 194 -2.34 -13.31 -9.67
N GLY A 195 -3.60 -12.97 -9.51
CA GLY A 195 -4.32 -13.03 -8.23
C GLY A 195 -4.26 -11.75 -7.40
N ALA A 196 -3.85 -10.62 -7.98
CA ALA A 196 -3.84 -9.34 -7.28
C ALA A 196 -5.25 -8.91 -6.89
N THR A 197 -5.43 -8.52 -5.63
CA THR A 197 -6.71 -8.06 -5.07
C THR A 197 -6.70 -6.60 -4.65
N PHE A 198 -5.53 -5.96 -4.68
CA PHE A 198 -5.36 -4.54 -4.37
C PHE A 198 -4.72 -3.83 -5.57
N LEU A 199 -5.53 -3.12 -6.34
CA LEU A 199 -5.10 -2.44 -7.55
C LEU A 199 -5.02 -0.93 -7.29
N TYR A 200 -3.83 -0.40 -7.41
CA TYR A 200 -3.52 1.00 -7.19
C TYR A 200 -3.34 1.72 -8.54
N PHE A 201 -4.22 2.67 -8.82
CA PHE A 201 -4.18 3.47 -10.04
C PHE A 201 -3.59 4.86 -9.75
N PRO A 202 -2.42 5.20 -10.31
CA PRO A 202 -1.96 6.58 -10.35
C PRO A 202 -2.86 7.40 -11.28
N ILE A 203 -3.17 8.64 -10.90
CA ILE A 203 -3.84 9.62 -11.78
C ILE A 203 -2.76 10.44 -12.50
#